data_0f1e2559118e34df7f7adc7125c6ff2e
#
_entry.id   0f1e2559118e34df7f7adc7125c6ff2e
#
_cell.length_a   1.000
_cell.length_b   1.000
_cell.length_c   1.000
_cell.angle_alpha   90.00
_cell.angle_beta   90.00
_cell.angle_gamma   90.00
#
_symmetry.space_group_name_H-M   'P 1'
#
loop_
_entity.id
_entity.type
_entity.pdbx_description
1 polymer ?
#
loop_
_entity_poly.entity_id
_entity_poly.type
_entity_poly.pdbx_seq_one_letter_code
_entity_poly.pdbx_strand_id
1 'polypeptide(L)'
;SYDGQTVMGVANTWAYLKAISFEETTYEESFGKANTTWEFSDKIIDQNGMSVSITKVEFASDETRVYITATNNSADSFNLWSSSCKVIQNGTQYEQSFSNYMADYPQISSEILPGASSSGIILFDKLEPSAFQFYIDGSSNNWEIESQPYQFDLVQ
;
A
#
# COMPACT_ATOMS: atom_id res chain seq x y z
N SER A 1 28.78 26.00 -6.34
CA SER A 1 28.48 25.70 -6.68
C SER A 1 28.19 25.56 -6.42
N TYR A 2 28.78 25.52 -6.02
CA TYR A 2 28.41 25.14 -6.15
C TYR A 2 28.25 25.03 -6.04
N ASP A 3 28.56 25.08 -5.70
CA ASP A 3 28.26 24.82 -5.94
C ASP A 3 27.79 24.67 -5.86
N GLY A 4 28.45 25.23 -5.28
CA GLY A 4 28.02 24.80 -5.64
C GLY A 4 27.62 24.64 -5.46
N GLN A 5 27.65 24.47 -5.28
CA GLN A 5 27.21 24.10 -5.56
C GLN A 5 26.69 23.76 -5.46
N THR A 6 27.10 23.99 -5.01
CA THR A 6 26.53 23.57 -5.32
C THR A 6 25.93 23.57 -5.03
N VAL A 7 26.38 23.87 -4.79
CA VAL A 7 25.75 23.55 -4.89
C VAL A 7 25.14 23.68 -4.97
N MET A 8 25.43 23.74 -5.16
CA MET A 8 24.81 23.45 -5.51
C MET A 8 24.75 23.25 -5.94
N GLY A 9 25.32 23.25 -5.80
CA GLY A 9 25.28 22.64 -6.40
C GLY A 9 25.49 22.25 -6.28
N VAL A 10 26.10 22.18 -6.47
CA VAL A 10 26.14 21.49 -6.41
C VAL A 10 25.73 21.22 -6.44
N ALA A 11 26.11 21.13 -6.59
CA ALA A 11 25.72 20.73 -6.59
C ALA A 11 24.88 20.47 -6.94
N ASN A 12 24.87 19.98 -7.18
CA ASN A 12 23.83 19.67 -7.86
C ASN A 12 23.70 18.41 -8.64
N THR A 13 24.65 17.77 -9.00
CA THR A 13 24.78 16.54 -9.72
C THR A 13 24.17 15.37 -8.98
N TRP A 14 24.53 15.25 -7.76
CA TRP A 14 24.00 14.15 -6.94
C TRP A 14 22.49 14.25 -6.76
N ALA A 15 21.90 15.40 -7.01
CA ALA A 15 20.45 15.54 -6.91
C ALA A 15 19.74 14.67 -7.92
N TYR A 16 20.32 14.49 -9.09
CA TYR A 16 19.71 13.61 -10.09
C TYR A 16 19.82 12.16 -9.68
N LEU A 17 20.88 11.79 -9.03
CA LEU A 17 21.09 10.43 -8.62
C LEU A 17 20.09 9.99 -7.55
N LYS A 18 19.51 10.96 -6.86
CA LYS A 18 18.53 10.67 -5.82
C LYS A 18 17.08 10.70 -6.31
N ALA A 19 16.87 10.96 -7.60
CA ALA A 19 15.52 11.16 -8.11
C ALA A 19 14.62 9.94 -7.89
N ILE A 20 15.17 8.73 -8.02
CA ILE A 20 14.37 7.52 -7.88
C ILE A 20 13.93 7.30 -6.44
N SER A 21 14.80 7.57 -5.47
CA SER A 21 14.48 7.35 -4.08
C SER A 21 13.83 8.55 -3.41
N PHE A 22 13.58 9.61 -4.17
CA PHE A 22 13.08 10.86 -3.62
C PHE A 22 11.68 10.71 -3.03
N GLU A 23 10.81 9.98 -3.70
CA GLU A 23 9.45 9.79 -3.20
C GLU A 23 9.44 9.10 -1.85
N GLU A 24 10.22 8.05 -1.72
CA GLU A 24 10.29 7.31 -0.45
C GLU A 24 10.82 8.23 0.67
N THR A 25 11.85 9.01 0.36
CA THR A 25 12.39 9.96 1.32
C THR A 25 11.33 10.99 1.73
N THR A 26 10.50 11.42 0.77
CA THR A 26 9.44 12.38 1.05
C THR A 26 8.44 11.83 2.04
N TYR A 27 8.02 10.55 1.87
CA TYR A 27 7.10 9.94 2.82
C TYR A 27 7.70 9.93 4.22
N GLU A 28 8.93 9.50 4.34
CA GLU A 28 9.58 9.40 5.63
C GLU A 28 9.75 10.76 6.29
N GLU A 29 10.11 11.77 5.52
CA GLU A 29 10.30 13.11 6.06
C GLU A 29 8.99 13.75 6.46
N SER A 30 7.93 13.54 5.69
CA SER A 30 6.66 14.23 5.91
C SER A 30 5.77 13.52 6.90
N PHE A 31 5.83 12.17 6.96
CA PHE A 31 4.83 11.40 7.70
C PHE A 31 5.43 10.41 8.69
N GLY A 32 6.72 10.53 8.91
CA GLY A 32 7.37 9.69 9.89
C GLY A 32 8.07 8.51 9.24
N LYS A 33 9.27 8.27 9.71
CA LYS A 33 10.09 7.17 9.26
C LYS A 33 9.56 5.89 9.87
N ALA A 34 9.59 4.80 9.10
CA ALA A 34 9.17 3.51 9.60
C ALA A 34 10.16 3.02 10.64
N ASN A 35 9.64 2.62 11.80
CA ASN A 35 10.44 2.03 12.87
C ASN A 35 10.66 0.54 12.62
N THR A 36 9.67 -0.10 12.00
CA THR A 36 9.70 -1.51 11.66
C THR A 36 9.10 -1.67 10.28
N THR A 37 9.71 -2.50 9.45
CA THR A 37 9.21 -2.78 8.11
C THR A 37 9.16 -4.29 7.92
N TRP A 38 8.01 -4.79 7.47
CA TRP A 38 7.83 -6.19 7.08
C TRP A 38 7.71 -6.25 5.58
N GLU A 39 8.40 -7.21 4.95
CA GLU A 39 8.31 -7.43 3.51
C GLU A 39 7.82 -8.84 3.26
N PHE A 40 6.91 -8.97 2.29
CA PHE A 40 6.29 -10.26 1.99
C PHE A 40 6.43 -10.56 0.50
N SER A 41 6.70 -11.82 0.20
CA SER A 41 6.73 -12.30 -1.18
C SER A 41 5.69 -13.38 -1.43
N ASP A 42 4.97 -13.82 -0.40
CA ASP A 42 4.05 -14.95 -0.48
C ASP A 42 2.64 -14.62 0.00
N LYS A 43 2.34 -13.35 0.28
CA LYS A 43 1.01 -12.95 0.73
C LYS A 43 0.17 -12.55 -0.48
N ILE A 44 -0.30 -13.55 -1.23
CA ILE A 44 -1.06 -13.37 -2.45
C ILE A 44 -2.30 -14.25 -2.38
N ILE A 45 -3.45 -13.67 -2.66
CA ILE A 45 -4.71 -14.42 -2.74
C ILE A 45 -5.31 -14.15 -4.11
N ASP A 46 -5.61 -15.22 -4.83
CA ASP A 46 -6.24 -15.15 -6.16
C ASP A 46 -7.64 -15.73 -6.08
N GLN A 47 -8.60 -14.98 -6.60
CA GLN A 47 -9.98 -15.45 -6.74
C GLN A 47 -10.39 -15.24 -8.19
N ASN A 48 -10.52 -16.34 -8.93
CA ASN A 48 -11.02 -16.32 -10.31
C ASN A 48 -10.20 -15.41 -11.23
N GLY A 49 -8.89 -15.31 -10.99
CA GLY A 49 -8.01 -14.48 -11.80
C GLY A 49 -7.84 -13.07 -11.24
N MET A 50 -8.57 -12.73 -10.20
CA MET A 50 -8.44 -11.44 -9.53
C MET A 50 -7.58 -11.64 -8.28
N SER A 51 -6.35 -11.17 -8.32
CA SER A 51 -5.43 -11.39 -7.21
C SER A 51 -5.13 -10.11 -6.47
N VAL A 52 -4.93 -10.25 -5.17
CA VAL A 52 -4.50 -9.15 -4.29
C VAL A 52 -3.31 -9.66 -3.52
N SER A 53 -2.28 -8.83 -3.43
CA SER A 53 -1.09 -9.18 -2.65
C SER A 53 -0.71 -8.05 -1.73
N ILE A 54 -0.15 -8.42 -0.58
CA ILE A 54 0.45 -7.47 0.35
C ILE A 54 1.96 -7.64 0.20
N THR A 55 2.64 -6.55 -0.15
CA THR A 55 4.08 -6.62 -0.42
C THR A 55 4.91 -6.08 0.72
N LYS A 56 4.36 -5.15 1.51
CA LYS A 56 5.14 -4.53 2.57
C LYS A 56 4.18 -3.91 3.59
N VAL A 57 4.60 -3.88 4.85
CA VAL A 57 3.92 -3.13 5.90
C VAL A 57 4.98 -2.32 6.63
N GLU A 58 4.73 -1.03 6.77
CA GLU A 58 5.61 -0.12 7.49
C GLU A 58 4.91 0.37 8.75
N PHE A 59 5.58 0.21 9.89
CA PHE A 59 5.06 0.68 11.17
C PHE A 59 5.83 1.94 11.56
N ALA A 60 5.17 3.09 11.45
CA ALA A 60 5.77 4.37 11.83
C ALA A 60 5.27 4.75 13.22
N SER A 61 5.73 5.91 13.71
CA SER A 61 5.42 6.31 15.08
C SER A 61 3.94 6.66 15.26
N ASP A 62 3.25 7.10 14.20
CA ASP A 62 1.87 7.54 14.29
C ASP A 62 0.97 6.98 13.21
N GLU A 63 1.44 6.05 12.41
CA GLU A 63 0.61 5.44 11.38
C GLU A 63 1.20 4.10 10.93
N THR A 64 0.37 3.29 10.27
CA THR A 64 0.79 2.03 9.66
C THR A 64 0.44 2.10 8.18
N ARG A 65 1.38 1.74 7.31
CA ARG A 65 1.22 1.78 5.86
C ARG A 65 1.24 0.36 5.31
N VAL A 66 0.15 -0.03 4.66
CA VAL A 66 0.04 -1.36 4.05
C VAL A 66 0.18 -1.18 2.54
N TYR A 67 1.20 -1.79 1.97
CA TYR A 67 1.47 -1.73 0.53
C TYR A 67 0.76 -2.89 -0.14
N ILE A 68 -0.13 -2.57 -1.07
CA ILE A 68 -1.01 -3.54 -1.70
C ILE A 68 -0.90 -3.45 -3.22
N THR A 69 -0.98 -4.58 -3.89
CA THR A 69 -1.02 -4.68 -5.34
C THR A 69 -2.17 -5.58 -5.73
N ALA A 70 -2.95 -5.16 -6.72
CA ALA A 70 -4.04 -5.98 -7.26
C ALA A 70 -3.80 -6.18 -8.73
N THR A 71 -4.05 -7.40 -9.22
CA THR A 71 -3.86 -7.77 -10.60
C THR A 71 -5.10 -8.49 -11.11
N ASN A 72 -5.55 -8.11 -12.30
CA ASN A 72 -6.75 -8.69 -12.89
C ASN A 72 -6.37 -9.52 -14.10
N ASN A 73 -6.34 -10.84 -13.94
CA ASN A 73 -6.11 -11.79 -15.04
C ASN A 73 -7.41 -12.45 -15.47
N SER A 74 -8.55 -11.88 -15.10
CA SER A 74 -9.85 -12.40 -15.50
C SER A 74 -10.35 -11.70 -16.78
N ALA A 75 -11.49 -12.13 -17.27
CA ALA A 75 -12.09 -11.56 -18.49
C ALA A 75 -12.95 -10.33 -18.19
N ASP A 76 -13.24 -10.05 -16.92
CA ASP A 76 -14.14 -8.97 -16.51
C ASP A 76 -13.42 -7.99 -15.61
N SER A 77 -13.97 -6.77 -15.46
CA SER A 77 -13.38 -5.77 -14.58
C SER A 77 -13.39 -6.25 -13.13
N PHE A 78 -12.33 -5.91 -12.42
CA PHE A 78 -12.17 -6.22 -11.00
C PHE A 78 -12.40 -4.94 -10.20
N ASN A 79 -13.45 -4.92 -9.39
CA ASN A 79 -13.76 -3.78 -8.53
C ASN A 79 -13.16 -4.03 -7.15
N LEU A 80 -12.43 -3.05 -6.65
CA LEU A 80 -11.73 -3.18 -5.37
C LEU A 80 -12.08 -1.98 -4.51
N TRP A 81 -12.58 -2.24 -3.31
CA TRP A 81 -13.03 -1.18 -2.43
C TRP A 81 -12.03 -0.95 -1.31
N SER A 82 -11.04 -0.09 -1.57
CA SER A 82 -10.01 0.20 -0.57
C SER A 82 -10.59 0.87 0.68
N SER A 83 -11.70 1.59 0.53
CA SER A 83 -12.34 2.23 1.68
C SER A 83 -13.00 1.22 2.62
N SER A 84 -13.16 -0.03 2.20
CA SER A 84 -13.72 -1.08 3.05
C SER A 84 -12.64 -1.85 3.82
N CYS A 85 -11.39 -1.45 3.68
CA CYS A 85 -10.29 -2.16 4.35
C CYS A 85 -10.43 -2.11 5.86
N LYS A 86 -10.09 -3.22 6.49
CA LYS A 86 -10.14 -3.35 7.95
C LYS A 86 -8.95 -4.14 8.42
N VAL A 87 -8.56 -3.85 9.65
CA VAL A 87 -7.51 -4.59 10.34
C VAL A 87 -8.06 -5.06 11.67
N ILE A 88 -7.73 -6.29 12.04
CA ILE A 88 -8.03 -6.81 13.39
C ILE A 88 -6.70 -7.15 14.04
N GLN A 89 -6.42 -6.51 15.16
CA GLN A 89 -5.23 -6.79 15.95
C GLN A 89 -5.60 -6.87 17.41
N ASN A 90 -5.22 -7.97 18.05
CA ASN A 90 -5.49 -8.21 19.47
C ASN A 90 -6.99 -8.06 19.80
N GLY A 91 -7.85 -8.51 18.87
CA GLY A 91 -9.29 -8.44 19.07
C GLY A 91 -9.92 -7.09 18.79
N THR A 92 -9.13 -6.09 18.40
CA THR A 92 -9.65 -4.76 18.11
C THR A 92 -9.68 -4.55 16.60
N GLN A 93 -10.78 -4.01 16.10
CA GLN A 93 -10.95 -3.72 14.68
C GLN A 93 -10.62 -2.26 14.40
N TYR A 94 -9.84 -2.04 13.35
CA TYR A 94 -9.45 -0.71 12.89
C TYR A 94 -9.94 -0.52 11.47
N GLU A 95 -10.45 0.69 11.18
CA GLU A 95 -10.85 1.08 9.84
C GLU A 95 -9.71 1.83 9.17
N GLN A 96 -9.80 2.00 7.86
CA GLN A 96 -8.82 2.78 7.12
C GLN A 96 -8.76 4.20 7.70
N SER A 97 -7.56 4.71 7.87
CA SER A 97 -7.35 6.04 8.41
C SER A 97 -7.23 7.05 7.27
N PHE A 98 -7.78 8.24 7.50
CA PHE A 98 -7.64 9.35 6.56
C PHE A 98 -6.93 10.53 7.22
N SER A 99 -6.22 10.27 8.34
CA SER A 99 -5.57 11.36 9.08
C SER A 99 -4.50 12.06 8.25
N ASN A 100 -3.92 11.37 7.29
CA ASN A 100 -2.90 11.94 6.40
C ASN A 100 -3.43 12.07 4.98
N TYR A 101 -4.71 12.43 4.83
CA TYR A 101 -5.30 12.50 3.50
C TYR A 101 -4.64 13.55 2.61
N MET A 102 -3.94 14.51 3.19
CA MET A 102 -3.18 15.50 2.42
C MET A 102 -1.85 14.92 1.91
N ALA A 103 -1.47 13.75 2.38
CA ALA A 103 -0.26 13.10 1.92
C ALA A 103 -0.47 12.60 0.49
N ASP A 104 0.59 12.64 -0.29
CA ASP A 104 0.52 12.23 -1.69
C ASP A 104 0.90 10.76 -1.82
N TYR A 105 0.22 9.90 -1.05
CA TYR A 105 0.43 8.47 -1.15
C TYR A 105 -0.25 7.92 -2.42
N PRO A 106 0.40 6.96 -3.10
CA PRO A 106 -0.25 6.32 -4.25
C PRO A 106 -1.55 5.64 -3.83
N GLN A 107 -2.59 5.81 -4.64
CA GLN A 107 -3.90 5.21 -4.37
C GLN A 107 -4.10 4.03 -5.30
N ILE A 108 -4.57 2.91 -4.75
CA ILE A 108 -4.92 1.77 -5.60
C ILE A 108 -6.21 2.09 -6.35
N SER A 109 -6.29 1.64 -7.60
CA SER A 109 -7.46 1.91 -8.43
C SER A 109 -8.68 1.17 -7.89
N SER A 110 -9.85 1.78 -8.02
CA SER A 110 -11.11 1.15 -7.61
C SER A 110 -11.64 0.19 -8.66
N GLU A 111 -11.19 0.33 -9.90
CA GLU A 111 -11.54 -0.60 -10.97
C GLU A 111 -10.28 -0.96 -11.74
N ILE A 112 -10.05 -2.26 -11.90
CA ILE A 112 -8.86 -2.77 -12.58
C ILE A 112 -9.33 -3.56 -13.78
N LEU A 113 -8.99 -3.10 -14.97
CA LEU A 113 -9.44 -3.71 -16.22
C LEU A 113 -8.72 -5.03 -16.45
N PRO A 114 -9.31 -5.92 -17.27
CA PRO A 114 -8.66 -7.20 -17.60
C PRO A 114 -7.24 -6.98 -18.11
N GLY A 115 -6.30 -7.71 -17.53
CA GLY A 115 -4.89 -7.64 -17.92
C GLY A 115 -4.10 -6.53 -17.22
N ALA A 116 -4.72 -5.74 -16.35
CA ALA A 116 -4.06 -4.61 -15.69
C ALA A 116 -3.71 -4.93 -14.26
N SER A 117 -2.83 -4.10 -13.69
CA SER A 117 -2.45 -4.13 -12.28
C SER A 117 -2.49 -2.73 -11.71
N SER A 118 -2.72 -2.64 -10.41
CA SER A 118 -2.68 -1.36 -9.70
C SER A 118 -2.06 -1.59 -8.33
N SER A 119 -1.33 -0.59 -7.85
CA SER A 119 -0.68 -0.66 -6.55
C SER A 119 -0.97 0.61 -5.77
N GLY A 120 -0.96 0.51 -4.45
CA GLY A 120 -1.16 1.67 -3.62
C GLY A 120 -0.79 1.40 -2.17
N ILE A 121 -1.00 2.41 -1.34
CA ILE A 121 -0.72 2.35 0.09
C ILE A 121 -2.03 2.63 0.83
N ILE A 122 -2.35 1.76 1.78
CA ILE A 122 -3.53 1.94 2.61
C ILE A 122 -3.07 2.27 4.01
N LEU A 123 -3.63 3.32 4.59
CA LEU A 123 -3.21 3.84 5.88
C LEU A 123 -4.12 3.36 6.98
N PHE A 124 -3.52 3.05 8.11
CA PHE A 124 -4.23 2.79 9.36
C PHE A 124 -3.57 3.60 10.47
N ASP A 125 -4.29 3.85 11.55
CA ASP A 125 -3.70 4.42 12.72
C ASP A 125 -2.59 3.49 13.22
N LYS A 126 -1.77 3.99 14.12
CA LYS A 126 -0.62 3.22 14.60
C LYS A 126 -1.07 1.85 15.11
N LEU A 127 -0.46 0.81 14.56
CA LEU A 127 -0.62 -0.56 15.02
C LEU A 127 0.67 -1.02 15.66
N GLU A 128 0.59 -2.06 16.49
CA GLU A 128 1.79 -2.68 17.04
C GLU A 128 2.46 -3.54 15.96
N PRO A 129 3.80 -3.65 15.97
CA PRO A 129 4.48 -4.53 15.02
C PRO A 129 4.38 -5.98 15.47
N SER A 130 3.16 -6.48 15.52
CA SER A 130 2.83 -7.84 15.89
C SER A 130 1.72 -8.33 14.96
N ALA A 131 1.41 -9.61 15.01
CA ALA A 131 0.48 -10.23 14.09
C ALA A 131 -0.87 -9.50 14.03
N PHE A 132 -1.39 -9.33 12.81
CA PHE A 132 -2.71 -8.77 12.61
C PHE A 132 -3.32 -9.35 11.34
N GLN A 133 -4.64 -9.21 11.21
CA GLN A 133 -5.37 -9.64 10.02
C GLN A 133 -5.79 -8.42 9.23
N PHE A 134 -5.63 -8.50 7.90
CA PHE A 134 -5.99 -7.42 6.99
C PHE A 134 -7.08 -7.92 6.04
N TYR A 135 -8.13 -7.12 5.87
CA TYR A 135 -9.27 -7.46 5.02
C TYR A 135 -9.47 -6.38 3.97
N ILE A 136 -9.81 -6.81 2.75
CA ILE A 136 -10.26 -5.88 1.72
C ILE A 136 -11.30 -6.58 0.87
N ASP A 137 -12.36 -5.85 0.49
CA ASP A 137 -13.41 -6.37 -0.36
C ASP A 137 -13.10 -6.09 -1.82
N GLY A 138 -13.38 -7.07 -2.66
CA GLY A 138 -13.26 -6.93 -4.09
C GLY A 138 -14.22 -7.88 -4.78
N SER A 139 -14.61 -7.56 -6.00
CA SER A 139 -15.53 -8.42 -6.74
C SER A 139 -15.36 -8.21 -8.24
N SER A 140 -15.81 -9.22 -9.00
CA SER A 140 -15.90 -9.12 -10.44
C SER A 140 -17.09 -8.25 -10.83
N ASN A 141 -16.96 -7.54 -11.95
CA ASN A 141 -18.08 -6.85 -12.57
C ASN A 141 -19.12 -7.86 -13.10
N ASN A 142 -18.73 -9.11 -13.26
CA ASN A 142 -19.62 -10.18 -13.67
C ASN A 142 -20.32 -10.74 -12.42
N TRP A 143 -21.63 -10.44 -12.28
CA TRP A 143 -22.37 -10.80 -11.09
C TRP A 143 -22.51 -12.31 -10.89
N GLU A 144 -22.22 -13.10 -11.93
CA GLU A 144 -22.28 -14.57 -11.82
C GLU A 144 -21.07 -15.14 -11.09
N ILE A 145 -20.02 -14.33 -10.90
CA ILE A 145 -18.80 -14.75 -10.21
C ILE A 145 -18.88 -14.31 -8.77
N GLU A 146 -18.92 -15.28 -7.85
CA GLU A 146 -18.95 -14.98 -6.43
C GLU A 146 -17.56 -14.57 -5.96
N SER A 147 -17.53 -13.61 -5.04
CA SER A 147 -16.29 -13.12 -4.45
C SER A 147 -16.38 -13.15 -2.96
N GLN A 148 -15.25 -13.40 -2.32
CA GLN A 148 -15.10 -13.37 -0.88
C GLN A 148 -14.13 -12.25 -0.51
N PRO A 149 -14.22 -11.71 0.71
CA PRO A 149 -13.21 -10.74 1.13
C PRO A 149 -11.82 -11.37 1.06
N TYR A 150 -10.84 -10.55 0.70
CA TYR A 150 -9.44 -10.99 0.72
C TYR A 150 -8.94 -10.78 2.13
N GLN A 151 -8.57 -11.87 2.78
CA GLN A 151 -8.14 -11.84 4.18
C GLN A 151 -6.72 -12.36 4.29
N PHE A 152 -5.85 -11.56 4.89
CA PHE A 152 -4.44 -11.89 5.05
C PHE A 152 -4.09 -11.93 6.53
N ASP A 153 -3.34 -12.97 6.92
CA ASP A 153 -2.74 -13.05 8.24
C ASP A 153 -1.30 -12.57 8.08
N LEU A 154 -1.00 -11.41 8.67
CA LEU A 154 0.29 -10.76 8.48
C LEU A 154 1.09 -10.79 9.77
N VAL A 155 2.29 -11.34 9.67
CA VAL A 155 3.26 -11.37 10.76
C VAL A 155 4.64 -11.65 10.17
N GLN A 156 5.66 -11.07 10.81
CA GLN A 156 7.03 -11.34 10.38
C GLN A 156 7.99 -11.39 11.57
#